data_115bfcd555cda7491bb31cde4088e663
#
_entry.id   115bfcd555cda7491bb31cde4088e663
#
_cell.length_a   1.000
_cell.length_b   1.000
_cell.length_c   1.000
_cell.angle_alpha   90.00
_cell.angle_beta   90.00
_cell.angle_gamma   90.00
#
_symmetry.space_group_name_H-M   'P 1'
#
loop_
_entity.id
_entity.type
_entity.pdbx_description
1 polymer ?
#
loop_
_entity_poly.entity_id
_entity_poly.type
_entity_poly.pdbx_seq_one_letter_code
_entity_poly.pdbx_strand_id
1 'polypeptide(L)'
;MTNIRIINGTYKIRGNETQMAGRVFPLVEAFKFGTNGGYVTVDGRDAAGLPDRNIRISVDSEDSYELTTDATVRKEESDSEIIERLRSRFQMLEDMTKATKGGDVRAMIVSGPPGVGKSHGVEKQLSKHDLIADLADNDDLRKHEVIKGAMSPIGLYCKLYAHRRKDHVIVFDDCDSIFSDELSLNILKAALDSKKVRTINWNTDSYKLRNEGVPDNFKFQGSAIFITNIKFDNVKSKKMRDHLEALESRCHYIDLTIDTDREKLLRINQIVQDGMLDEYKLDKQTVTEIVDFIDTNKNRLRELSLRTVLKIADLAKSFPKNWKDFAENTVMRR
;
A
#
# COMPACT_ATOMS: atom_id res chain seq x y z
N MET A 1 14.59 1.49 -25.96
CA MET A 1 14.54 0.18 -25.27
C MET A 1 14.42 -0.89 -26.34
N THR A 2 15.09 -2.01 -26.20
CA THR A 2 15.03 -3.11 -27.17
C THR A 2 13.81 -3.96 -26.85
N ASN A 3 12.94 -4.22 -27.82
CA ASN A 3 11.79 -5.11 -27.64
C ASN A 3 12.13 -6.53 -28.10
N ILE A 4 11.50 -7.51 -27.46
CA ILE A 4 11.58 -8.90 -27.88
C ILE A 4 10.18 -9.46 -28.13
N ARG A 5 10.09 -10.33 -29.14
CA ARG A 5 8.92 -11.18 -29.40
C ARG A 5 9.22 -12.57 -28.85
N ILE A 6 8.36 -13.07 -27.98
CA ILE A 6 8.46 -14.45 -27.49
C ILE A 6 7.99 -15.41 -28.57
N ILE A 7 8.86 -16.32 -28.99
CA ILE A 7 8.54 -17.40 -29.95
C ILE A 7 7.94 -18.58 -29.18
N ASN A 8 8.61 -18.97 -28.10
CA ASN A 8 8.15 -20.04 -27.21
C ASN A 8 8.52 -19.72 -25.77
N GLY A 9 7.55 -19.68 -24.89
CA GLY A 9 7.79 -19.39 -23.48
C GLY A 9 6.51 -19.34 -22.66
N THR A 10 6.66 -19.53 -21.36
CA THR A 10 5.53 -19.57 -20.44
C THR A 10 5.75 -18.64 -19.26
N TYR A 11 4.66 -18.11 -18.74
CA TYR A 11 4.65 -17.33 -17.52
C TYR A 11 3.73 -17.98 -16.50
N LYS A 12 4.23 -18.20 -15.28
CA LYS A 12 3.52 -18.90 -14.21
C LYS A 12 3.12 -17.95 -13.10
N ILE A 13 1.79 -17.80 -12.88
CA ILE A 13 1.21 -17.06 -11.78
C ILE A 13 0.36 -18.00 -10.92
N ARG A 14 0.59 -18.05 -9.62
CA ARG A 14 -0.26 -18.76 -8.65
C ARG A 14 -0.57 -20.21 -9.06
N GLY A 15 0.37 -20.87 -9.71
CA GLY A 15 0.20 -22.26 -10.20
C GLY A 15 -0.38 -22.40 -11.59
N ASN A 16 -0.94 -21.35 -12.17
CA ASN A 16 -1.42 -21.34 -13.55
C ASN A 16 -0.30 -20.94 -14.51
N GLU A 17 -0.13 -21.71 -15.56
CA GLU A 17 0.87 -21.48 -16.60
C GLU A 17 0.19 -20.89 -17.82
N THR A 18 0.68 -19.74 -18.30
CA THR A 18 0.13 -19.02 -19.44
C THR A 18 1.16 -18.95 -20.55
N GLN A 19 0.75 -19.33 -21.76
CA GLN A 19 1.59 -19.24 -22.96
C GLN A 19 1.82 -17.79 -23.36
N MET A 20 3.09 -17.47 -23.66
CA MET A 20 3.53 -16.12 -24.04
C MET A 20 3.90 -15.99 -25.52
N ALA A 21 3.80 -17.07 -26.31
CA ALA A 21 4.15 -17.08 -27.73
C ALA A 21 3.41 -15.98 -28.52
N GLY A 22 4.13 -15.28 -29.37
CA GLY A 22 3.64 -14.18 -30.21
C GLY A 22 3.53 -12.83 -29.49
N ARG A 23 3.68 -12.77 -28.17
CA ARG A 23 3.64 -11.51 -27.42
C ARG A 23 4.96 -10.75 -27.51
N VAL A 24 4.88 -9.43 -27.57
CA VAL A 24 6.04 -8.53 -27.62
C VAL A 24 6.16 -7.78 -26.32
N PHE A 25 7.38 -7.72 -25.78
CA PHE A 25 7.68 -7.07 -24.50
C PHE A 25 8.97 -6.24 -24.61
N PRO A 26 9.10 -5.14 -23.86
CA PRO A 26 10.38 -4.49 -23.64
C PRO A 26 11.32 -5.42 -22.86
N LEU A 27 12.52 -5.61 -23.38
CA LEU A 27 13.57 -6.41 -22.73
C LEU A 27 14.17 -5.65 -21.56
N VAL A 28 14.20 -6.29 -20.38
CA VAL A 28 14.87 -5.76 -19.18
C VAL A 28 16.20 -6.47 -18.97
N GLU A 29 16.22 -7.81 -19.04
CA GLU A 29 17.44 -8.62 -18.99
C GLU A 29 17.34 -9.74 -20.01
N ALA A 30 18.43 -9.95 -20.74
CA ALA A 30 18.57 -11.06 -21.70
C ALA A 30 18.49 -12.42 -20.99
N PHE A 31 18.49 -13.46 -21.79
CA PHE A 31 18.41 -14.85 -21.33
C PHE A 31 19.42 -15.17 -20.22
N LYS A 32 18.94 -15.86 -19.18
CA LYS A 32 19.73 -16.36 -18.06
C LYS A 32 19.22 -17.73 -17.62
N PHE A 33 20.13 -18.57 -17.15
CA PHE A 33 19.78 -19.79 -16.45
C PHE A 33 19.56 -19.51 -14.95
N GLY A 34 18.46 -20.01 -14.41
CA GLY A 34 18.14 -20.00 -12.99
C GLY A 34 17.94 -21.42 -12.45
N THR A 35 17.59 -21.53 -11.18
CA THR A 35 17.38 -22.82 -10.47
C THR A 35 16.26 -23.66 -11.11
N ASN A 36 15.30 -23.03 -11.80
CA ASN A 36 14.13 -23.67 -12.40
C ASN A 36 14.14 -23.66 -13.94
N GLY A 37 15.31 -23.49 -14.56
CA GLY A 37 15.46 -23.42 -16.02
C GLY A 37 15.83 -22.05 -16.56
N GLY A 38 15.82 -21.93 -17.89
CA GLY A 38 16.11 -20.69 -18.58
C GLY A 38 14.96 -19.66 -18.45
N TYR A 39 15.29 -18.39 -18.44
CA TYR A 39 14.30 -17.32 -18.42
C TYR A 39 14.85 -16.04 -19.06
N VAL A 40 13.92 -15.19 -19.51
CA VAL A 40 14.17 -13.80 -19.91
C VAL A 40 13.37 -12.87 -19.01
N THR A 41 13.94 -11.75 -18.60
CA THR A 41 13.24 -10.74 -17.82
C THR A 41 12.71 -9.64 -18.73
N VAL A 42 11.42 -9.44 -18.72
CA VAL A 42 10.73 -8.44 -19.53
C VAL A 42 9.89 -7.51 -18.67
N ASP A 43 9.55 -6.36 -19.22
CA ASP A 43 8.60 -5.46 -18.60
C ASP A 43 7.18 -5.93 -18.92
N GLY A 44 6.47 -6.41 -17.91
CA GLY A 44 5.08 -6.90 -17.99
C GLY A 44 4.03 -5.83 -17.81
N ARG A 45 4.42 -4.58 -17.50
CA ARG A 45 3.48 -3.48 -17.32
C ARG A 45 2.63 -3.28 -18.56
N ASP A 46 1.36 -2.97 -18.38
CA ASP A 46 0.35 -2.79 -19.44
C ASP A 46 0.10 -4.01 -20.36
N ALA A 47 0.68 -5.17 -20.07
CA ALA A 47 0.40 -6.38 -20.81
C ALA A 47 -0.85 -7.07 -20.25
N ALA A 48 -1.88 -7.24 -21.06
CA ALA A 48 -3.16 -7.84 -20.66
C ALA A 48 -2.97 -9.20 -19.95
N GLY A 49 -3.47 -9.29 -18.71
CA GLY A 49 -3.43 -10.50 -17.90
C GLY A 49 -2.09 -10.77 -17.22
N LEU A 50 -1.18 -9.80 -17.18
CA LEU A 50 0.10 -9.90 -16.51
C LEU A 50 0.22 -8.87 -15.37
N PRO A 51 1.10 -9.11 -14.36
CA PRO A 51 1.36 -8.14 -13.33
C PRO A 51 2.02 -6.87 -13.86
N ASP A 52 1.66 -5.73 -13.31
CA ASP A 52 2.21 -4.42 -13.64
C ASP A 52 3.64 -4.21 -13.09
N ARG A 53 4.55 -5.10 -13.47
CA ARG A 53 5.96 -5.13 -13.03
C ARG A 53 6.85 -5.90 -14.01
N ASN A 54 8.17 -5.87 -13.77
CA ASN A 54 9.09 -6.78 -14.45
C ASN A 54 8.75 -8.23 -14.10
N ILE A 55 8.63 -9.07 -15.14
CA ILE A 55 8.30 -10.48 -15.02
C ILE A 55 9.38 -11.34 -15.66
N ARG A 56 9.51 -12.59 -15.21
CA ARG A 56 10.39 -13.58 -15.80
C ARG A 56 9.53 -14.55 -16.60
N ILE A 57 9.78 -14.63 -17.89
CA ILE A 57 9.16 -15.60 -18.80
C ILE A 57 10.12 -16.78 -18.89
N SER A 58 9.64 -17.97 -18.59
CA SER A 58 10.41 -19.22 -18.76
C SER A 58 10.56 -19.50 -20.26
N VAL A 59 11.79 -19.68 -20.69
CA VAL A 59 12.19 -19.99 -22.08
C VAL A 59 13.32 -21.02 -22.07
N ASP A 60 13.39 -21.86 -23.09
CA ASP A 60 14.33 -22.97 -23.14
C ASP A 60 15.73 -22.54 -23.58
N SER A 61 15.82 -21.54 -24.46
CA SER A 61 17.07 -21.03 -25.03
C SER A 61 16.94 -19.57 -25.50
N GLU A 62 18.04 -18.99 -25.95
CA GLU A 62 18.02 -17.68 -26.61
C GLU A 62 17.22 -17.65 -27.91
N ASP A 63 17.06 -18.78 -28.59
CA ASP A 63 16.24 -18.89 -29.79
C ASP A 63 14.71 -18.88 -29.54
N SER A 64 14.34 -18.92 -28.25
CA SER A 64 12.92 -18.86 -27.83
C SER A 64 12.33 -17.44 -27.89
N TYR A 65 13.14 -16.45 -28.23
CA TYR A 65 12.68 -15.07 -28.47
C TYR A 65 13.53 -14.41 -29.55
N GLU A 66 12.97 -13.42 -30.22
CA GLU A 66 13.69 -12.61 -31.19
C GLU A 66 13.66 -11.14 -30.86
N LEU A 67 14.72 -10.42 -31.20
CA LEU A 67 14.74 -8.97 -31.13
C LEU A 67 13.80 -8.40 -32.20
N THR A 68 12.92 -7.49 -31.82
CA THR A 68 11.98 -6.87 -32.76
C THR A 68 12.00 -5.35 -32.62
N THR A 69 11.81 -4.68 -33.74
CA THR A 69 11.55 -3.23 -33.78
C THR A 69 10.05 -2.94 -33.68
N ASP A 70 9.20 -3.98 -33.72
CA ASP A 70 7.78 -3.81 -33.49
C ASP A 70 7.58 -3.21 -32.11
N ALA A 71 7.24 -1.94 -32.12
CA ALA A 71 6.81 -1.29 -30.91
C ALA A 71 5.50 -1.95 -30.47
N THR A 72 5.49 -2.55 -29.28
CA THR A 72 4.30 -2.35 -28.48
C THR A 72 4.21 -0.84 -28.33
N VAL A 73 3.34 -0.22 -29.10
CA VAL A 73 3.02 1.20 -28.90
C VAL A 73 2.34 1.25 -27.54
N ARG A 74 3.15 1.28 -26.49
CA ARG A 74 2.69 1.84 -25.22
C ARG A 74 2.40 3.28 -25.58
N LYS A 75 1.14 3.61 -25.61
CA LYS A 75 0.75 5.01 -25.55
C LYS A 75 1.31 5.48 -24.21
N GLU A 76 2.41 6.25 -24.23
CA GLU A 76 2.89 6.86 -22.99
C GLU A 76 1.72 7.65 -22.42
N GLU A 77 1.29 7.30 -21.23
CA GLU A 77 0.27 8.07 -20.54
C GLU A 77 0.76 9.52 -20.44
N SER A 78 -0.10 10.45 -20.80
CA SER A 78 0.14 11.87 -20.54
C SER A 78 0.11 12.15 -19.05
N ASP A 79 0.70 13.25 -18.61
CA ASP A 79 0.66 13.66 -17.20
C ASP A 79 -0.77 13.79 -16.68
N SER A 80 -1.70 14.26 -17.52
CA SER A 80 -3.12 14.34 -17.17
C SER A 80 -3.79 12.99 -16.98
N GLU A 81 -3.46 11.98 -17.81
CA GLU A 81 -3.95 10.61 -17.65
C GLU A 81 -3.41 9.97 -16.37
N ILE A 82 -2.13 10.16 -16.07
CA ILE A 82 -1.50 9.68 -14.82
C ILE A 82 -2.16 10.34 -13.60
N ILE A 83 -2.33 11.65 -13.60
CA ILE A 83 -2.97 12.38 -12.50
C ILE A 83 -4.38 11.87 -12.26
N GLU A 84 -5.17 11.68 -13.31
CA GLU A 84 -6.55 11.19 -13.20
C GLU A 84 -6.59 9.75 -12.68
N ARG A 85 -5.72 8.89 -13.16
CA ARG A 85 -5.57 7.51 -12.67
C ARG A 85 -5.20 7.48 -11.17
N LEU A 86 -4.23 8.29 -10.76
CA LEU A 86 -3.85 8.40 -9.35
C LEU A 86 -5.01 8.97 -8.50
N ARG A 87 -5.68 10.02 -8.97
CA ARG A 87 -6.85 10.60 -8.30
C ARG A 87 -7.95 9.57 -8.09
N SER A 88 -8.27 8.80 -9.13
CA SER A 88 -9.29 7.74 -9.07
C SER A 88 -8.93 6.65 -8.05
N ARG A 89 -7.67 6.21 -7.98
CA ARG A 89 -7.21 5.21 -6.99
C ARG A 89 -7.35 5.73 -5.55
N PHE A 90 -6.99 6.97 -5.28
CA PHE A 90 -7.13 7.56 -3.94
C PHE A 90 -8.60 7.87 -3.60
N GLN A 91 -9.41 8.26 -4.58
CA GLN A 91 -10.86 8.39 -4.40
C GLN A 91 -11.49 7.04 -4.02
N MET A 92 -11.07 5.95 -4.68
CA MET A 92 -11.50 4.59 -4.33
C MET A 92 -11.13 4.24 -2.89
N LEU A 93 -9.91 4.60 -2.42
CA LEU A 93 -9.53 4.42 -1.02
C LEU A 93 -10.49 5.15 -0.07
N GLU A 94 -10.84 6.40 -0.36
CA GLU A 94 -11.77 7.19 0.45
C GLU A 94 -13.17 6.55 0.47
N ASP A 95 -13.66 6.12 -0.68
CA ASP A 95 -15.01 5.51 -0.79
C ASP A 95 -15.08 4.13 -0.12
N MET A 96 -14.03 3.33 -0.27
CA MET A 96 -13.93 2.06 0.45
C MET A 96 -13.79 2.25 1.97
N THR A 97 -13.11 3.31 2.41
CA THR A 97 -13.05 3.67 3.84
C THR A 97 -14.43 4.06 4.37
N LYS A 98 -15.24 4.81 3.60
CA LYS A 98 -16.63 5.12 3.95
C LYS A 98 -17.50 3.87 4.04
N ALA A 99 -17.37 2.95 3.08
CA ALA A 99 -18.08 1.67 3.09
C ALA A 99 -17.68 0.78 4.28
N THR A 100 -16.39 0.80 4.66
CA THR A 100 -15.89 0.11 5.85
C THR A 100 -16.45 0.71 7.13
N LYS A 101 -16.52 2.03 7.21
CA LYS A 101 -17.14 2.78 8.31
C LYS A 101 -18.64 2.47 8.48
N GLY A 102 -19.35 2.29 7.37
CA GLY A 102 -20.77 1.92 7.38
C GLY A 102 -21.02 0.44 7.73
N GLY A 103 -19.97 -0.38 7.78
CA GLY A 103 -20.09 -1.83 8.04
C GLY A 103 -20.45 -2.67 6.80
N ASP A 104 -20.50 -2.05 5.60
CA ASP A 104 -20.76 -2.75 4.34
C ASP A 104 -19.54 -3.53 3.87
N VAL A 105 -18.35 -3.01 4.14
CA VAL A 105 -17.06 -3.64 3.89
C VAL A 105 -16.47 -4.10 5.22
N ARG A 106 -16.22 -5.41 5.35
CA ARG A 106 -15.69 -6.01 6.60
C ARG A 106 -14.23 -5.75 6.81
N ALA A 107 -13.45 -5.80 5.73
CA ALA A 107 -12.02 -5.55 5.79
C ALA A 107 -11.46 -5.11 4.45
N MET A 108 -10.41 -4.29 4.52
CA MET A 108 -9.59 -3.95 3.38
C MET A 108 -8.10 -3.90 3.75
N ILE A 109 -7.26 -4.23 2.77
CA ILE A 109 -5.82 -4.07 2.82
C ILE A 109 -5.45 -2.94 1.86
N VAL A 110 -4.72 -1.96 2.36
CA VAL A 110 -4.20 -0.83 1.59
C VAL A 110 -2.69 -0.98 1.50
N SER A 111 -2.20 -1.38 0.36
CA SER A 111 -0.77 -1.55 0.09
C SER A 111 -0.22 -0.43 -0.79
N GLY A 112 1.05 -0.12 -0.65
CA GLY A 112 1.75 0.86 -1.48
C GLY A 112 3.00 1.39 -0.81
N PRO A 113 3.84 2.15 -1.52
CA PRO A 113 5.08 2.67 -0.98
C PRO A 113 4.83 3.66 0.18
N PRO A 114 5.81 3.85 1.06
CA PRO A 114 5.70 4.83 2.14
C PRO A 114 5.56 6.25 1.58
N GLY A 115 4.89 7.13 2.32
CA GLY A 115 4.81 8.55 2.01
C GLY A 115 3.95 8.94 0.80
N VAL A 116 3.03 8.08 0.33
CA VAL A 116 2.08 8.40 -0.77
C VAL A 116 0.73 8.93 -0.29
N GLY A 117 0.47 8.94 1.02
CA GLY A 117 -0.75 9.47 1.62
C GLY A 117 -1.79 8.41 2.02
N LYS A 118 -1.43 7.11 2.14
CA LYS A 118 -2.34 6.03 2.55
C LYS A 118 -3.06 6.32 3.87
N SER A 119 -2.27 6.48 4.94
CA SER A 119 -2.79 6.71 6.30
C SER A 119 -3.62 7.99 6.37
N HIS A 120 -3.14 9.07 5.76
CA HIS A 120 -3.87 10.34 5.73
C HIS A 120 -5.26 10.20 5.07
N GLY A 121 -5.36 9.49 3.93
CA GLY A 121 -6.63 9.27 3.23
C GLY A 121 -7.65 8.50 4.09
N VAL A 122 -7.18 7.48 4.82
CA VAL A 122 -8.02 6.69 5.74
C VAL A 122 -8.41 7.53 6.97
N GLU A 123 -7.45 8.12 7.67
CA GLU A 123 -7.70 8.90 8.90
C GLU A 123 -8.65 10.09 8.63
N LYS A 124 -8.48 10.82 7.52
CA LYS A 124 -9.36 11.91 7.11
C LYS A 124 -10.83 11.49 6.97
N GLN A 125 -11.09 10.27 6.50
CA GLN A 125 -12.46 9.76 6.37
C GLN A 125 -13.01 9.25 7.70
N LEU A 126 -12.17 8.68 8.57
CA LEU A 126 -12.58 8.14 9.86
C LEU A 126 -12.76 9.25 10.92
N SER A 127 -11.99 10.33 10.88
CA SER A 127 -12.18 11.46 11.82
C SER A 127 -13.60 12.01 11.80
N LYS A 128 -14.26 11.99 10.63
CA LYS A 128 -15.68 12.37 10.52
C LYS A 128 -16.64 11.37 11.19
N HIS A 129 -16.17 10.19 11.58
CA HIS A 129 -16.96 9.16 12.24
C HIS A 129 -17.14 9.44 13.72
N ASP A 130 -16.15 10.05 14.34
CA ASP A 130 -16.10 10.30 15.78
C ASP A 130 -16.41 11.76 16.16
N LEU A 131 -17.00 12.50 15.23
CA LEU A 131 -17.38 13.91 15.48
C LEU A 131 -18.23 14.07 16.77
N ILE A 132 -19.09 13.11 17.09
CA ILE A 132 -19.91 13.14 18.32
C ILE A 132 -19.01 12.91 19.55
N ALA A 133 -18.04 12.00 19.48
CA ALA A 133 -17.08 11.75 20.56
C ALA A 133 -16.23 13.00 20.82
N ASP A 134 -15.77 13.66 19.76
CA ASP A 134 -14.98 14.89 19.84
C ASP A 134 -15.81 16.07 20.42
N LEU A 135 -17.07 16.23 20.01
CA LEU A 135 -17.95 17.27 20.52
C LEU A 135 -18.37 17.02 21.99
N ALA A 136 -18.46 15.76 22.39
CA ALA A 136 -18.81 15.37 23.77
C ALA A 136 -17.60 15.26 24.69
N ASP A 137 -16.38 15.41 24.18
CA ASP A 137 -15.10 15.16 24.88
C ASP A 137 -15.12 13.80 25.62
N ASN A 138 -15.58 12.76 24.92
CA ASN A 138 -15.79 11.43 25.49
C ASN A 138 -15.25 10.34 24.54
N ASP A 139 -14.08 9.81 24.90
CA ASP A 139 -13.41 8.74 24.15
C ASP A 139 -14.17 7.42 24.13
N ASP A 140 -15.06 7.15 25.10
CA ASP A 140 -15.90 5.94 25.11
C ASP A 140 -16.91 5.89 23.95
N LEU A 141 -17.18 7.03 23.32
CA LEU A 141 -18.04 7.13 22.16
C LEU A 141 -17.31 6.92 20.84
N ARG A 142 -15.98 6.80 20.86
CA ARG A 142 -15.18 6.58 19.65
C ARG A 142 -15.48 5.23 19.01
N LYS A 143 -15.70 5.26 17.72
CA LYS A 143 -16.03 4.08 16.92
C LYS A 143 -14.85 3.61 16.07
N HIS A 144 -13.77 4.38 16.00
CA HIS A 144 -12.55 3.95 15.33
C HIS A 144 -11.32 4.15 16.21
N GLU A 145 -10.32 3.30 15.96
CA GLU A 145 -8.97 3.45 16.54
C GLU A 145 -7.93 3.16 15.46
N VAL A 146 -6.89 4.01 15.40
CA VAL A 146 -5.73 3.80 14.54
C VAL A 146 -4.57 3.32 15.41
N ILE A 147 -4.09 2.12 15.16
CA ILE A 147 -3.02 1.48 15.89
C ILE A 147 -1.77 1.46 15.01
N LYS A 148 -0.66 1.94 15.55
CA LYS A 148 0.65 2.01 14.87
C LYS A 148 1.69 1.23 15.66
N GLY A 149 2.60 0.55 14.95
CA GLY A 149 3.73 -0.15 15.55
C GLY A 149 3.51 -1.63 15.82
N ALA A 150 4.30 -2.21 16.72
CA ALA A 150 4.30 -3.65 16.99
C ALA A 150 3.16 -4.07 17.92
N MET A 151 2.58 -5.23 17.64
CA MET A 151 1.48 -5.80 18.42
C MET A 151 1.70 -7.30 18.65
N SER A 152 1.45 -7.75 19.88
CA SER A 152 1.40 -9.18 20.21
C SER A 152 0.04 -9.79 19.87
N PRO A 153 -0.08 -11.12 19.70
CA PRO A 153 -1.36 -11.79 19.45
C PRO A 153 -2.44 -11.49 20.49
N ILE A 154 -2.04 -11.43 21.77
CA ILE A 154 -2.97 -11.11 22.86
C ILE A 154 -3.41 -9.64 22.79
N GLY A 155 -2.52 -8.72 22.41
CA GLY A 155 -2.85 -7.33 22.15
C GLY A 155 -3.84 -7.19 21.01
N LEU A 156 -3.63 -7.91 19.91
CA LEU A 156 -4.55 -7.98 18.79
C LEU A 156 -5.93 -8.47 19.22
N TYR A 157 -5.98 -9.55 20.02
CA TYR A 157 -7.25 -10.11 20.53
C TYR A 157 -8.03 -9.09 21.35
N CYS A 158 -7.35 -8.38 22.30
CA CYS A 158 -7.95 -7.34 23.13
C CYS A 158 -8.47 -6.16 22.28
N LYS A 159 -7.71 -5.73 21.28
CA LYS A 159 -8.11 -4.62 20.39
C LYS A 159 -9.30 -5.00 19.51
N LEU A 160 -9.34 -6.21 18.98
CA LEU A 160 -10.53 -6.72 18.27
C LEU A 160 -11.75 -6.82 19.20
N TYR A 161 -11.57 -7.19 20.48
CA TYR A 161 -12.66 -7.19 21.44
C TYR A 161 -13.20 -5.79 21.72
N ALA A 162 -12.34 -4.80 21.89
CA ALA A 162 -12.73 -3.40 22.09
C ALA A 162 -13.58 -2.88 20.92
N HIS A 163 -13.19 -3.23 19.68
CA HIS A 163 -13.88 -2.80 18.45
C HIS A 163 -14.82 -3.85 17.85
N ARG A 164 -15.37 -4.77 18.68
CA ARG A 164 -16.20 -5.88 18.22
C ARG A 164 -17.60 -5.49 17.76
N ARG A 165 -18.08 -4.30 18.10
CA ARG A 165 -19.44 -3.86 17.79
C ARG A 165 -19.58 -3.50 16.30
N LYS A 166 -20.83 -3.57 15.82
CA LYS A 166 -21.16 -3.05 14.49
C LYS A 166 -20.80 -1.57 14.40
N ASP A 167 -20.38 -1.13 13.22
CA ASP A 167 -19.95 0.24 12.92
C ASP A 167 -18.64 0.70 13.64
N HIS A 168 -17.95 -0.21 14.37
CA HIS A 168 -16.62 0.04 14.87
C HIS A 168 -15.57 -0.34 13.82
N VAL A 169 -14.55 0.49 13.68
CA VAL A 169 -13.45 0.27 12.72
C VAL A 169 -12.12 0.28 13.47
N ILE A 170 -11.33 -0.77 13.27
CA ILE A 170 -9.95 -0.82 13.75
C ILE A 170 -8.99 -0.69 12.55
N VAL A 171 -8.04 0.22 12.65
CA VAL A 171 -7.01 0.44 11.63
C VAL A 171 -5.67 -0.02 12.17
N PHE A 172 -5.02 -0.93 11.45
CA PHE A 172 -3.65 -1.36 11.70
C PHE A 172 -2.74 -0.67 10.69
N ASP A 173 -2.04 0.38 11.14
CA ASP A 173 -1.16 1.19 10.30
C ASP A 173 0.30 0.84 10.59
N ASP A 174 1.00 0.27 9.60
CA ASP A 174 2.37 -0.25 9.73
C ASP A 174 2.53 -1.25 10.90
N CYS A 175 1.47 -2.02 11.24
CA CYS A 175 1.50 -3.08 12.25
C CYS A 175 1.93 -4.42 11.65
N ASP A 176 2.96 -4.44 10.84
CA ASP A 176 3.38 -5.59 10.02
C ASP A 176 3.77 -6.84 10.85
N SER A 177 4.03 -6.68 12.16
CA SER A 177 4.26 -7.81 13.07
C SER A 177 3.09 -8.79 13.13
N ILE A 178 1.85 -8.34 12.96
CA ILE A 178 0.66 -9.21 12.95
C ILE A 178 0.62 -10.15 11.73
N PHE A 179 1.27 -9.77 10.63
CA PHE A 179 1.39 -10.59 9.43
C PHE A 179 2.54 -11.58 9.49
N SER A 180 3.46 -11.41 10.45
CA SER A 180 4.62 -12.29 10.64
C SER A 180 4.41 -13.34 11.72
N ASP A 181 3.29 -13.29 12.45
CA ASP A 181 2.96 -14.18 13.55
C ASP A 181 1.76 -15.07 13.21
N GLU A 182 1.94 -16.38 13.29
CA GLU A 182 0.92 -17.37 12.92
C GLU A 182 -0.34 -17.29 13.78
N LEU A 183 -0.19 -17.02 15.08
CA LEU A 183 -1.33 -16.91 15.99
C LEU A 183 -2.16 -15.68 15.67
N SER A 184 -1.51 -14.56 15.42
CA SER A 184 -2.16 -13.33 14.95
C SER A 184 -2.92 -13.54 13.65
N LEU A 185 -2.32 -14.23 12.67
CA LEU A 185 -2.98 -14.55 11.40
C LEU A 185 -4.20 -15.46 11.58
N ASN A 186 -4.14 -16.42 12.51
CA ASN A 186 -5.30 -17.28 12.81
C ASN A 186 -6.44 -16.50 13.48
N ILE A 187 -6.13 -15.57 14.38
CA ILE A 187 -7.10 -14.65 14.99
C ILE A 187 -7.75 -13.77 13.90
N LEU A 188 -6.95 -13.20 13.00
CA LEU A 188 -7.45 -12.38 11.90
C LEU A 188 -8.33 -13.18 10.95
N LYS A 189 -7.95 -14.40 10.58
CA LYS A 189 -8.81 -15.27 9.74
C LYS A 189 -10.18 -15.53 10.38
N ALA A 190 -10.23 -15.70 11.70
CA ALA A 190 -11.50 -15.85 12.42
C ALA A 190 -12.30 -14.53 12.45
N ALA A 191 -11.63 -13.39 12.66
CA ALA A 191 -12.26 -12.07 12.69
C ALA A 191 -12.84 -11.66 11.32
N LEU A 192 -12.23 -12.09 10.23
CA LEU A 192 -12.55 -11.68 8.86
C LEU A 192 -13.27 -12.78 8.05
N ASP A 193 -13.71 -13.85 8.72
CA ASP A 193 -14.46 -14.94 8.06
C ASP A 193 -15.69 -14.39 7.31
N SER A 194 -15.98 -14.98 6.16
CA SER A 194 -17.14 -14.63 5.33
C SER A 194 -18.49 -15.01 5.94
N LYS A 195 -18.50 -15.85 6.98
CA LYS A 195 -19.73 -16.24 7.68
C LYS A 195 -20.48 -15.05 8.26
N LYS A 196 -21.81 -15.22 8.39
CA LYS A 196 -22.68 -14.20 8.97
C LYS A 196 -22.33 -13.89 10.43
N VAL A 197 -21.90 -14.90 11.20
CA VAL A 197 -21.47 -14.76 12.59
C VAL A 197 -19.99 -15.10 12.66
N ARG A 198 -19.20 -14.13 13.04
CA ARG A 198 -17.73 -14.27 13.22
C ARG A 198 -17.47 -14.38 14.71
N THR A 199 -16.98 -15.51 15.15
CA THR A 199 -16.60 -15.74 16.56
C THR A 199 -15.11 -15.93 16.63
N ILE A 200 -14.47 -15.17 17.49
CA ILE A 200 -13.04 -15.28 17.77
C ILE A 200 -12.90 -15.98 19.12
N ASN A 201 -12.05 -16.99 19.20
CA ASN A 201 -11.80 -17.76 20.41
C ASN A 201 -10.33 -17.66 20.81
N TRP A 202 -10.10 -17.56 22.12
CA TRP A 202 -8.79 -17.68 22.76
C TRP A 202 -8.84 -18.94 23.64
N ASN A 203 -8.27 -20.04 23.14
CA ASN A 203 -8.44 -21.37 23.75
C ASN A 203 -7.36 -21.73 24.78
N THR A 204 -6.63 -20.75 25.28
CA THR A 204 -5.60 -20.94 26.30
C THR A 204 -5.84 -20.03 27.48
N ASP A 205 -5.45 -20.48 28.69
CA ASP A 205 -5.56 -19.65 29.88
C ASP A 205 -4.69 -18.39 29.76
N SER A 206 -5.25 -17.22 30.09
CA SER A 206 -4.55 -15.94 30.03
C SER A 206 -4.91 -15.04 31.20
N TYR A 207 -3.92 -14.83 32.07
CA TYR A 207 -4.03 -13.89 33.18
C TYR A 207 -4.34 -12.45 32.69
N LYS A 208 -3.72 -12.06 31.56
CA LYS A 208 -3.93 -10.71 30.98
C LYS A 208 -5.39 -10.52 30.54
N LEU A 209 -6.00 -11.48 29.87
CA LEU A 209 -7.40 -11.37 29.42
C LEU A 209 -8.36 -11.24 30.60
N ARG A 210 -8.12 -12.01 31.67
CA ARG A 210 -8.94 -11.92 32.90
C ARG A 210 -8.82 -10.56 33.56
N ASN A 211 -7.62 -10.01 33.66
CA ASN A 211 -7.40 -8.69 34.26
C ASN A 211 -8.04 -7.55 33.46
N GLU A 212 -8.05 -7.65 32.14
CA GLU A 212 -8.68 -6.68 31.26
C GLU A 212 -10.18 -6.93 31.06
N GLY A 213 -10.75 -7.96 31.68
CA GLY A 213 -12.16 -8.30 31.53
C GLY A 213 -12.54 -8.76 30.11
N VAL A 214 -11.57 -9.29 29.37
CA VAL A 214 -11.77 -9.78 28.01
C VAL A 214 -12.12 -11.27 28.06
N PRO A 215 -13.28 -11.69 27.52
CA PRO A 215 -13.69 -13.09 27.56
C PRO A 215 -12.87 -13.97 26.60
N ASP A 216 -12.85 -15.28 26.85
CA ASP A 216 -12.15 -16.27 26.02
C ASP A 216 -12.74 -16.41 24.61
N ASN A 217 -13.96 -15.94 24.39
CA ASN A 217 -14.57 -15.86 23.07
C ASN A 217 -15.53 -14.69 22.97
N PHE A 218 -15.67 -14.17 21.76
CA PHE A 218 -16.64 -13.11 21.48
C PHE A 218 -17.05 -13.08 20.01
N LYS A 219 -18.21 -12.48 19.74
CA LYS A 219 -18.66 -12.18 18.38
C LYS A 219 -18.06 -10.88 17.91
N PHE A 220 -17.42 -10.91 16.74
CA PHE A 220 -16.85 -9.73 16.09
C PHE A 220 -17.75 -9.29 14.94
N GLN A 221 -18.26 -8.07 15.02
CA GLN A 221 -19.11 -7.44 14.00
C GLN A 221 -18.47 -6.17 13.43
N GLY A 222 -17.34 -5.74 14.01
CA GLY A 222 -16.57 -4.60 13.56
C GLY A 222 -15.91 -4.83 12.20
N SER A 223 -15.25 -3.81 11.72
CA SER A 223 -14.49 -3.81 10.47
C SER A 223 -13.00 -3.52 10.72
N ALA A 224 -12.13 -3.97 9.80
CA ALA A 224 -10.70 -3.79 9.93
C ALA A 224 -10.09 -3.19 8.66
N ILE A 225 -9.15 -2.26 8.84
CA ILE A 225 -8.36 -1.68 7.75
C ILE A 225 -6.88 -1.97 8.04
N PHE A 226 -6.18 -2.55 7.09
CA PHE A 226 -4.75 -2.81 7.20
C PHE A 226 -4.01 -1.90 6.22
N ILE A 227 -3.14 -1.05 6.74
CA ILE A 227 -2.26 -0.20 5.92
C ILE A 227 -0.85 -0.76 6.05
N THR A 228 -0.25 -1.15 4.94
CA THR A 228 1.06 -1.80 4.93
C THR A 228 1.91 -1.35 3.75
N ASN A 229 3.22 -1.48 3.91
CA ASN A 229 4.20 -1.34 2.83
C ASN A 229 4.63 -2.71 2.27
N ILE A 230 4.17 -3.81 2.88
CA ILE A 230 4.52 -5.17 2.45
C ILE A 230 3.74 -5.50 1.17
N LYS A 231 4.47 -5.98 0.16
CA LYS A 231 3.88 -6.67 -0.99
C LYS A 231 3.85 -8.16 -0.66
N PHE A 232 2.67 -8.72 -0.49
CA PHE A 232 2.50 -10.12 -0.06
C PHE A 232 3.14 -11.12 -1.03
N ASP A 233 3.13 -10.81 -2.31
CA ASP A 233 3.80 -11.61 -3.35
C ASP A 233 5.32 -11.77 -3.13
N ASN A 234 5.96 -10.84 -2.40
CA ASN A 234 7.40 -10.84 -2.17
C ASN A 234 7.81 -11.63 -0.92
N VAL A 235 6.87 -12.20 -0.17
CA VAL A 235 7.16 -12.97 1.06
C VAL A 235 7.82 -14.30 0.69
N LYS A 236 9.03 -14.53 1.20
CA LYS A 236 9.86 -15.71 0.86
C LYS A 236 9.33 -17.01 1.46
N SER A 237 8.81 -16.98 2.68
CA SER A 237 8.28 -18.16 3.38
C SER A 237 6.99 -18.62 2.72
N LYS A 238 6.96 -19.85 2.18
CA LYS A 238 5.76 -20.45 1.58
C LYS A 238 4.61 -20.52 2.59
N LYS A 239 4.87 -21.03 3.80
CA LYS A 239 3.86 -21.12 4.86
C LYS A 239 3.23 -19.76 5.17
N MET A 240 4.06 -18.72 5.28
CA MET A 240 3.59 -17.37 5.55
C MET A 240 2.78 -16.81 4.38
N ARG A 241 3.22 -17.06 3.15
CA ARG A 241 2.48 -16.66 1.94
C ARG A 241 1.09 -17.28 1.89
N ASP A 242 0.98 -18.59 2.14
CA ASP A 242 -0.32 -19.29 2.17
C ASP A 242 -1.28 -18.66 3.20
N HIS A 243 -0.76 -18.22 4.37
CA HIS A 243 -1.54 -17.50 5.37
C HIS A 243 -1.97 -16.10 4.92
N LEU A 244 -1.09 -15.36 4.26
CA LEU A 244 -1.38 -14.02 3.74
C LEU A 244 -2.36 -14.06 2.57
N GLU A 245 -2.25 -15.04 1.67
CA GLU A 245 -3.23 -15.28 0.60
C GLU A 245 -4.62 -15.60 1.18
N ALA A 246 -4.66 -16.39 2.25
CA ALA A 246 -5.92 -16.68 2.95
C ALA A 246 -6.52 -15.43 3.63
N LEU A 247 -5.71 -14.48 4.07
CA LEU A 247 -6.16 -13.20 4.61
C LEU A 247 -6.64 -12.27 3.47
N GLU A 248 -5.85 -12.16 2.40
CA GLU A 248 -6.16 -11.37 1.22
C GLU A 248 -7.50 -11.77 0.59
N SER A 249 -7.78 -13.09 0.53
CA SER A 249 -9.05 -13.61 0.01
C SER A 249 -10.29 -13.16 0.83
N ARG A 250 -10.11 -12.65 2.05
CA ARG A 250 -11.16 -12.17 2.96
C ARG A 250 -11.28 -10.66 2.99
N CYS A 251 -10.34 -9.95 2.35
CA CYS A 251 -10.25 -8.50 2.36
C CYS A 251 -10.38 -7.95 0.94
N HIS A 252 -10.91 -6.75 0.81
CA HIS A 252 -10.71 -5.98 -0.41
C HIS A 252 -9.27 -5.46 -0.44
N TYR A 253 -8.59 -5.61 -1.57
CA TYR A 253 -7.20 -5.20 -1.72
C TYR A 253 -7.11 -3.94 -2.58
N ILE A 254 -6.53 -2.88 -2.02
CA ILE A 254 -6.30 -1.61 -2.71
C ILE A 254 -4.80 -1.44 -2.87
N ASP A 255 -4.33 -1.49 -4.11
CA ASP A 255 -2.93 -1.23 -4.45
C ASP A 255 -2.75 0.23 -4.87
N LEU A 256 -2.01 0.97 -4.04
CA LEU A 256 -1.62 2.36 -4.28
C LEU A 256 -0.15 2.46 -4.69
N THR A 257 0.37 1.43 -5.35
CA THR A 257 1.74 1.44 -5.86
C THR A 257 1.91 2.58 -6.87
N ILE A 258 2.96 3.34 -6.66
CA ILE A 258 3.46 4.40 -7.53
C ILE A 258 4.89 4.00 -7.87
N ASP A 259 5.13 3.59 -9.11
CA ASP A 259 6.39 2.93 -9.49
C ASP A 259 7.45 3.90 -9.99
N THR A 260 7.06 4.95 -10.68
CA THR A 260 8.00 5.87 -11.32
C THR A 260 8.18 7.18 -10.55
N ASP A 261 9.34 7.78 -10.67
CA ASP A 261 9.59 9.10 -10.07
C ASP A 261 8.72 10.20 -10.72
N ARG A 262 8.35 10.03 -12.01
CA ARG A 262 7.39 10.90 -12.69
C ARG A 262 6.02 10.86 -12.01
N GLU A 263 5.49 9.67 -11.75
CA GLU A 263 4.21 9.53 -11.03
C GLU A 263 4.26 10.10 -9.62
N LYS A 264 5.38 9.86 -8.88
CA LYS A 264 5.56 10.44 -7.54
C LYS A 264 5.55 11.95 -7.56
N LEU A 265 6.24 12.58 -8.53
CA LEU A 265 6.25 14.04 -8.69
C LEU A 265 4.86 14.58 -9.03
N LEU A 266 4.16 13.94 -9.97
CA LEU A 266 2.79 14.32 -10.32
C LEU A 266 1.85 14.20 -9.11
N ARG A 267 2.01 13.15 -8.30
CA ARG A 267 1.27 12.99 -7.05
C ARG A 267 1.61 14.06 -6.02
N ILE A 268 2.88 14.39 -5.84
CA ILE A 268 3.33 15.46 -4.95
C ILE A 268 2.69 16.79 -5.39
N ASN A 269 2.80 17.15 -6.67
CA ASN A 269 2.22 18.37 -7.22
C ASN A 269 0.71 18.44 -6.96
N GLN A 270 0.00 17.35 -7.24
CA GLN A 270 -1.44 17.26 -7.02
C GLN A 270 -1.80 17.52 -5.54
N ILE A 271 -1.16 16.85 -4.61
CA ILE A 271 -1.49 16.94 -3.17
C ILE A 271 -1.11 18.31 -2.60
N VAL A 272 -0.02 18.91 -3.07
CA VAL A 272 0.34 20.29 -2.70
C VAL A 272 -0.69 21.28 -3.23
N GLN A 273 -1.15 21.13 -4.48
CA GLN A 273 -2.23 21.96 -5.05
C GLN A 273 -3.56 21.75 -4.32
N ASP A 274 -3.83 20.56 -3.82
CA ASP A 274 -5.03 20.22 -3.04
C ASP A 274 -4.96 20.74 -1.58
N GLY A 275 -3.94 21.54 -1.23
CA GLY A 275 -3.84 22.27 0.03
C GLY A 275 -3.03 21.57 1.14
N MET A 276 -2.17 20.61 0.82
CA MET A 276 -1.35 19.89 1.83
C MET A 276 -0.52 20.85 2.71
N LEU A 277 -0.10 21.98 2.18
CA LEU A 277 0.76 22.95 2.88
C LEU A 277 -0.01 24.14 3.47
N ASP A 278 -1.35 24.18 3.42
CA ASP A 278 -2.16 25.31 3.90
C ASP A 278 -1.96 25.59 5.39
N GLU A 279 -1.79 24.54 6.21
CA GLU A 279 -1.54 24.67 7.65
C GLU A 279 -0.18 25.32 7.98
N TYR A 280 0.76 25.26 7.04
CA TYR A 280 2.07 25.90 7.19
C TYR A 280 1.99 27.43 7.05
N LYS A 281 0.93 27.95 6.40
CA LYS A 281 0.72 29.38 6.12
C LYS A 281 1.88 30.02 5.36
N LEU A 282 2.50 29.24 4.47
CA LEU A 282 3.55 29.71 3.56
C LEU A 282 2.91 30.55 2.44
N ASP A 283 3.65 31.53 1.93
CA ASP A 283 3.23 32.25 0.74
C ASP A 283 3.31 31.34 -0.51
N LYS A 284 2.54 31.69 -1.54
CA LYS A 284 2.45 30.90 -2.77
C LYS A 284 3.78 30.74 -3.50
N GLN A 285 4.64 31.74 -3.42
CA GLN A 285 5.96 31.69 -4.04
C GLN A 285 6.82 30.62 -3.34
N THR A 286 6.87 30.62 -2.02
CA THR A 286 7.59 29.61 -1.23
C THR A 286 7.07 28.20 -1.50
N VAL A 287 5.75 28.02 -1.60
CA VAL A 287 5.18 26.70 -1.95
C VAL A 287 5.63 26.25 -3.34
N THR A 288 5.63 27.13 -4.34
CA THR A 288 6.13 26.82 -5.68
C THR A 288 7.62 26.46 -5.65
N GLU A 289 8.43 27.25 -4.94
CA GLU A 289 9.86 26.99 -4.80
C GLU A 289 10.19 25.64 -4.12
N ILE A 290 9.35 25.19 -3.18
CA ILE A 290 9.49 23.86 -2.55
C ILE A 290 9.28 22.76 -3.60
N VAL A 291 8.25 22.87 -4.42
CA VAL A 291 7.95 21.89 -5.47
C VAL A 291 9.05 21.87 -6.52
N ASP A 292 9.51 23.04 -6.98
CA ASP A 292 10.60 23.17 -7.96
C ASP A 292 11.92 22.61 -7.41
N PHE A 293 12.20 22.83 -6.13
CA PHE A 293 13.37 22.28 -5.46
C PHE A 293 13.34 20.74 -5.45
N ILE A 294 12.17 20.15 -5.20
CA ILE A 294 11.98 18.68 -5.19
C ILE A 294 12.15 18.13 -6.60
N ASP A 295 11.55 18.73 -7.62
CA ASP A 295 11.66 18.27 -9.00
C ASP A 295 13.09 18.37 -9.51
N THR A 296 13.75 19.49 -9.30
CA THR A 296 15.15 19.72 -9.71
C THR A 296 16.11 18.72 -9.06
N ASN A 297 15.86 18.35 -7.80
CA ASN A 297 16.76 17.51 -7.01
C ASN A 297 16.27 16.06 -6.83
N LYS A 298 15.25 15.62 -7.56
CA LYS A 298 14.60 14.29 -7.40
C LYS A 298 15.58 13.12 -7.32
N ASN A 299 16.61 13.12 -8.15
CA ASN A 299 17.62 12.05 -8.19
C ASN A 299 18.61 12.08 -7.00
N ARG A 300 18.70 13.20 -6.30
CA ARG A 300 19.59 13.39 -5.15
C ARG A 300 18.85 13.30 -3.81
N LEU A 301 17.53 13.33 -3.80
CA LEU A 301 16.75 13.18 -2.57
C LEU A 301 16.95 11.78 -1.97
N ARG A 302 16.96 11.70 -0.64
CA ARG A 302 16.96 10.41 0.09
C ARG A 302 15.69 9.63 -0.17
N GLU A 303 14.57 10.34 -0.29
CA GLU A 303 13.24 9.81 -0.54
C GLU A 303 12.42 10.82 -1.35
N LEU A 304 11.79 10.38 -2.42
CA LEU A 304 10.84 11.16 -3.19
C LEU A 304 9.42 10.81 -2.70
N SER A 305 8.88 11.59 -1.76
CA SER A 305 7.62 11.30 -1.09
C SER A 305 6.98 12.57 -0.51
N LEU A 306 5.71 12.48 -0.11
CA LEU A 306 5.01 13.56 0.60
C LEU A 306 5.67 13.89 1.96
N ARG A 307 6.34 12.90 2.61
CA ARG A 307 7.10 13.18 3.83
C ARG A 307 8.27 14.14 3.59
N THR A 308 8.91 14.05 2.44
CA THR A 308 9.98 14.98 2.06
C THR A 308 9.44 16.39 1.84
N VAL A 309 8.26 16.52 1.25
CA VAL A 309 7.58 17.82 1.11
C VAL A 309 7.37 18.48 2.48
N LEU A 310 6.81 17.73 3.43
CA LEU A 310 6.58 18.23 4.80
C LEU A 310 7.88 18.65 5.50
N LYS A 311 8.93 17.82 5.40
CA LYS A 311 10.25 18.16 5.98
C LYS A 311 10.80 19.47 5.41
N ILE A 312 10.66 19.69 4.10
CA ILE A 312 11.11 20.93 3.47
C ILE A 312 10.22 22.12 3.88
N ALA A 313 8.90 21.91 3.99
CA ALA A 313 7.98 22.92 4.48
C ALA A 313 8.27 23.34 5.94
N ASP A 314 8.64 22.39 6.81
CA ASP A 314 9.11 22.67 8.18
C ASP A 314 10.33 23.61 8.16
N LEU A 315 11.29 23.35 7.25
CA LEU A 315 12.48 24.18 7.09
C LEU A 315 12.15 25.57 6.53
N ALA A 316 11.28 25.62 5.52
CA ALA A 316 10.86 26.89 4.92
C ALA A 316 10.13 27.79 5.93
N LYS A 317 9.29 27.19 6.79
CA LYS A 317 8.60 27.90 7.86
C LYS A 317 9.58 28.39 8.95
N SER A 318 10.52 27.53 9.34
CA SER A 318 11.46 27.83 10.43
C SER A 318 12.62 28.72 10.03
N PHE A 319 13.08 28.60 8.78
CA PHE A 319 14.26 29.28 8.24
C PHE A 319 13.99 29.92 6.87
N PRO A 320 13.11 30.93 6.78
CA PRO A 320 12.62 31.45 5.49
C PRO A 320 13.71 31.93 4.54
N LYS A 321 14.87 32.41 5.05
CA LYS A 321 15.95 32.99 4.24
C LYS A 321 16.91 31.96 3.66
N ASN A 322 17.08 30.82 4.30
CA ASN A 322 18.12 29.82 3.97
C ASN A 322 17.64 28.36 4.07
N TRP A 323 16.33 28.13 3.94
CA TRP A 323 15.76 26.80 4.00
C TRP A 323 16.33 25.83 2.94
N LYS A 324 16.73 26.35 1.76
CA LYS A 324 17.32 25.54 0.68
C LYS A 324 18.64 24.91 1.13
N ASP A 325 19.51 25.67 1.79
CA ASP A 325 20.78 25.17 2.31
C ASP A 325 20.55 24.08 3.38
N PHE A 326 19.57 24.28 4.25
CA PHE A 326 19.17 23.27 5.25
C PHE A 326 18.60 22.02 4.56
N ALA A 327 17.76 22.18 3.54
CA ALA A 327 17.19 21.07 2.79
C ALA A 327 18.28 20.27 2.08
N GLU A 328 19.25 20.91 1.44
CA GLU A 328 20.38 20.21 0.81
C GLU A 328 21.16 19.34 1.80
N ASN A 329 21.35 19.81 3.02
CA ASN A 329 22.11 19.09 4.03
C ASN A 329 21.30 17.98 4.77
N THR A 330 19.98 18.07 4.78
CA THR A 330 19.13 17.16 5.58
C THR A 330 18.36 16.13 4.77
N VAL A 331 17.83 16.49 3.58
CA VAL A 331 17.00 15.61 2.77
C VAL A 331 17.68 15.03 1.55
N MET A 332 18.89 15.53 1.19
CA MET A 332 19.65 14.99 0.06
C MET A 332 20.63 13.88 0.49
N ARG A 333 20.97 13.03 -0.48
CA ARG A 333 22.08 12.09 -0.38
C ARG A 333 23.40 12.85 -0.56
N ARG A 334 24.40 12.53 0.21
CA ARG A 334 25.79 13.01 0.02
C ARG A 334 26.44 12.23 -1.09
#